data_67784be18642d3d5cd7a057b610f6d9b
#
_entry.id   67784be18642d3d5cd7a057b610f6d9b
#
_cell.length_a   1.000
_cell.length_b   1.000
_cell.length_c   1.000
_cell.angle_alpha   90.00
_cell.angle_beta   90.00
_cell.angle_gamma   90.00
#
_symmetry.space_group_name_H-M   'P 1'
#
loop_
_entity.id
_entity.type
_entity.pdbx_description
1 polymer ?
#
loop_
_entity_poly.entity_id
_entity_poly.type
_entity_poly.pdbx_seq_one_letter_code
_entity_poly.pdbx_strand_id
1 'polypeptide(L)'
;LHLQWFFYLRSLDAPRLRSEWFSERQTDEGPQIVCFLEKVKGDRNKHETFAYRPDAVENISRILKRKPSGWLNLPHIKRDEGSENESNVGETLNFLLKKACEKAGISIRGIDWTTCRHTAFRLTLEDFPELGTTQYIRDFAENGHTSSEMLDQRYLRFIQRESTAAKARAAIKPGRWSLVKRIEMD
;
A
#
# COMPACT_ATOMS: atom_id res chain seq x y z
N LEU A 1 2.18 9.00 2.39
CA LEU A 1 2.70 7.64 2.21
C LEU A 1 2.14 6.66 3.23
N HIS A 2 2.27 6.91 4.55
CA HIS A 2 1.82 5.99 5.60
C HIS A 2 0.35 5.57 5.45
N LEU A 3 -0.56 6.52 5.25
CA LEU A 3 -1.98 6.22 5.09
C LEU A 3 -2.25 5.30 3.89
N GLN A 4 -1.58 5.56 2.77
CA GLN A 4 -1.73 4.72 1.59
C GLN A 4 -1.11 3.34 1.80
N TRP A 5 -0.01 3.27 2.52
CA TRP A 5 0.64 2.03 2.88
C TRP A 5 -0.24 1.13 3.76
N PHE A 6 -0.81 1.68 4.81
CA PHE A 6 -1.59 0.89 5.77
C PHE A 6 -2.99 0.51 5.29
N PHE A 7 -3.61 1.33 4.41
CA PHE A 7 -4.99 1.15 3.96
C PHE A 7 -5.11 0.84 2.47
N TYR A 8 -4.01 0.54 1.78
CA TYR A 8 -4.00 0.19 0.34
C TYR A 8 -4.73 1.20 -0.54
N LEU A 9 -4.72 2.48 -0.20
CA LEU A 9 -5.51 3.50 -0.85
C LEU A 9 -5.07 3.73 -2.31
N ARG A 10 -6.03 3.99 -3.17
CA ARG A 10 -5.75 4.41 -4.55
C ARG A 10 -5.18 5.83 -4.57
N SER A 11 -4.48 6.18 -5.64
CA SER A 11 -3.96 7.54 -5.83
C SER A 11 -5.06 8.61 -5.76
N LEU A 12 -6.27 8.29 -6.21
CA LEU A 12 -7.44 9.18 -6.18
C LEU A 12 -8.04 9.34 -4.78
N ASP A 13 -7.81 8.41 -3.86
CA ASP A 13 -8.33 8.49 -2.49
C ASP A 13 -7.44 9.37 -1.61
N ALA A 14 -6.13 9.35 -1.85
CA ALA A 14 -5.16 10.09 -1.04
C ALA A 14 -5.46 11.61 -0.93
N PRO A 15 -5.87 12.33 -2.00
CA PRO A 15 -6.24 13.73 -1.89
C PRO A 15 -7.44 14.02 -0.98
N ARG A 16 -8.34 13.04 -0.82
CA ARG A 16 -9.64 13.18 -0.16
C ARG A 16 -9.62 12.85 1.32
N LEU A 17 -8.52 12.32 1.83
CA LEU A 17 -8.46 11.83 3.19
C LEU A 17 -8.67 12.93 4.22
N ARG A 18 -9.60 12.67 5.13
CA ARG A 18 -9.92 13.52 6.28
C ARG A 18 -9.64 12.80 7.59
N SER A 19 -9.28 13.54 8.61
CA SER A 19 -9.02 12.97 9.94
C SER A 19 -10.25 12.27 10.51
N GLU A 20 -11.44 12.81 10.25
CA GLU A 20 -12.73 12.30 10.72
C GLU A 20 -13.10 10.93 10.13
N TRP A 21 -12.41 10.50 9.08
CA TRP A 21 -12.62 9.20 8.48
C TRP A 21 -11.90 8.06 9.22
N PHE A 22 -11.08 8.39 10.19
CA PHE A 22 -10.32 7.41 10.94
C PHE A 22 -10.84 7.26 12.36
N SER A 23 -10.98 6.03 12.80
CA SER A 23 -11.33 5.69 14.16
C SER A 23 -10.50 4.52 14.67
N GLU A 24 -10.30 4.45 15.98
CA GLU A 24 -9.74 3.29 16.64
C GLU A 24 -10.89 2.39 17.11
N ARG A 25 -10.77 1.09 16.80
CA ARG A 25 -11.69 0.05 17.25
C ARG A 25 -10.92 -0.95 18.09
N GLN A 26 -11.48 -1.32 19.24
CA GLN A 26 -10.94 -2.43 20.02
C GLN A 26 -11.45 -3.75 19.45
N THR A 27 -10.55 -4.69 19.23
CA THR A 27 -10.83 -6.07 18.81
C THR A 27 -10.26 -7.04 19.82
N ASP A 28 -10.60 -8.33 19.72
CA ASP A 28 -10.05 -9.39 20.57
C ASP A 28 -8.52 -9.52 20.41
N GLU A 29 -7.97 -9.10 19.26
CA GLU A 29 -6.54 -9.10 18.95
C GLU A 29 -5.83 -7.80 19.36
N GLY A 30 -6.56 -6.81 19.87
CA GLY A 30 -6.05 -5.51 20.28
C GLY A 30 -6.64 -4.34 19.48
N PRO A 31 -6.06 -3.12 19.64
CA PRO A 31 -6.54 -1.95 18.95
C PRO A 31 -6.27 -2.02 17.45
N GLN A 32 -7.23 -1.63 16.66
CA GLN A 32 -7.17 -1.57 15.20
C GLN A 32 -7.62 -0.18 14.72
N ILE A 33 -6.93 0.39 13.74
CA ILE A 33 -7.38 1.61 13.09
C ILE A 33 -8.21 1.24 11.86
N VAL A 34 -9.36 1.90 11.77
CA VAL A 34 -10.33 1.76 10.67
C VAL A 34 -10.44 3.09 9.94
N CYS A 35 -10.52 3.04 8.61
CA CYS A 35 -10.77 4.19 7.76
C CYS A 35 -12.10 4.01 7.01
N PHE A 36 -13.00 4.98 7.12
CA PHE A 36 -14.28 5.02 6.41
C PHE A 36 -14.16 5.91 5.17
N LEU A 37 -14.03 5.31 4.00
CA LEU A 37 -13.99 6.02 2.74
C LEU A 37 -15.42 6.36 2.27
N GLU A 38 -15.74 7.63 2.12
CA GLU A 38 -17.09 8.07 1.74
C GLU A 38 -17.43 7.78 0.27
N LYS A 39 -16.44 7.77 -0.62
CA LYS A 39 -16.63 7.49 -2.05
C LYS A 39 -15.47 6.71 -2.59
N VAL A 40 -15.73 5.50 -3.07
CA VAL A 40 -14.77 4.70 -3.82
C VAL A 40 -15.17 4.70 -5.29
N LYS A 41 -14.21 4.75 -6.20
CA LYS A 41 -14.46 4.73 -7.65
C LYS A 41 -15.32 3.50 -8.02
N GLY A 42 -16.50 3.77 -8.59
CA GLY A 42 -17.41 2.73 -9.08
C GLY A 42 -18.41 2.20 -8.04
N ASP A 43 -18.31 2.62 -6.78
CA ASP A 43 -19.27 2.27 -5.74
C ASP A 43 -19.84 3.54 -5.08
N ARG A 44 -21.15 3.52 -4.78
CA ARG A 44 -21.85 4.62 -4.09
C ARG A 44 -21.89 4.42 -2.58
N ASN A 45 -21.44 3.27 -2.09
CA ASN A 45 -21.48 2.92 -0.68
C ASN A 45 -20.22 3.42 0.03
N LYS A 46 -20.38 3.73 1.31
CA LYS A 46 -19.25 3.95 2.21
C LYS A 46 -18.51 2.63 2.40
N HIS A 47 -17.20 2.65 2.25
CA HIS A 47 -16.36 1.49 2.47
C HIS A 47 -15.55 1.66 3.74
N GLU A 48 -15.60 0.63 4.56
CA GLU A 48 -14.70 0.47 5.70
C GLU A 48 -13.46 -0.28 5.21
N THR A 49 -12.29 0.23 5.57
CA THR A 49 -11.01 -0.47 5.39
C THR A 49 -10.20 -0.38 6.68
N PHE A 50 -9.45 -1.40 6.98
CA PHE A 50 -8.63 -1.47 8.18
C PHE A 50 -7.19 -1.85 7.86
N ALA A 51 -6.29 -1.49 8.76
CA ALA A 51 -4.88 -1.81 8.63
C ALA A 51 -4.58 -3.19 9.22
N TYR A 52 -3.97 -4.09 8.44
CA TYR A 52 -3.51 -5.40 8.92
C TYR A 52 -2.23 -5.30 9.77
N ARG A 53 -1.43 -4.27 9.56
CA ARG A 53 -0.14 -4.14 10.20
C ARG A 53 -0.26 -3.58 11.62
N PRO A 54 0.34 -4.22 12.64
CA PRO A 54 0.23 -3.78 14.02
C PRO A 54 0.77 -2.36 14.28
N ASP A 55 1.81 -1.97 13.53
CA ASP A 55 2.44 -0.64 13.66
C ASP A 55 1.56 0.51 13.11
N ALA A 56 0.44 0.18 12.47
CA ALA A 56 -0.51 1.18 11.97
C ALA A 56 -1.11 2.02 13.09
N VAL A 57 -1.46 1.40 14.22
CA VAL A 57 -2.11 2.08 15.34
C VAL A 57 -1.25 3.25 15.83
N GLU A 58 0.02 3.01 16.13
CA GLU A 58 0.91 4.05 16.61
C GLU A 58 1.14 5.14 15.55
N ASN A 59 1.43 4.73 14.32
CA ASN A 59 1.77 5.66 13.23
C ASN A 59 0.58 6.55 12.86
N ILE A 60 -0.62 5.98 12.74
CA ILE A 60 -1.82 6.75 12.38
C ILE A 60 -2.26 7.63 13.54
N SER A 61 -2.28 7.12 14.77
CA SER A 61 -2.61 7.92 15.96
C SER A 61 -1.69 9.13 16.10
N ARG A 62 -0.40 8.99 15.77
CA ARG A 62 0.54 10.12 15.73
C ARG A 62 0.19 11.17 14.67
N ILE A 63 -0.27 10.72 13.49
CA ILE A 63 -0.73 11.62 12.42
C ILE A 63 -2.00 12.35 12.87
N LEU A 64 -2.98 11.64 13.40
CA LEU A 64 -4.26 12.21 13.83
C LEU A 64 -4.11 13.18 15.01
N LYS A 65 -3.21 12.90 15.96
CA LYS A 65 -2.88 13.85 17.04
C LYS A 65 -2.34 15.17 16.52
N ARG A 66 -1.55 15.16 15.45
CA ARG A 66 -1.01 16.39 14.83
C ARG A 66 -2.05 17.15 14.01
N LYS A 67 -3.01 16.42 13.45
CA LYS A 67 -4.08 16.96 12.62
C LYS A 67 -5.41 16.30 13.01
N PRO A 68 -6.08 16.78 14.08
CA PRO A 68 -7.26 16.11 14.62
C PRO A 68 -8.52 16.28 13.76
N SER A 69 -8.53 17.24 12.82
CA SER A 69 -9.68 17.48 11.95
C SER A 69 -9.27 17.98 10.57
N GLY A 70 -10.14 17.77 9.59
CA GLY A 70 -10.03 18.26 8.21
C GLY A 70 -9.08 17.43 7.34
N TRP A 71 -8.62 18.01 6.25
CA TRP A 71 -7.80 17.33 5.23
C TRP A 71 -6.44 16.93 5.76
N LEU A 72 -6.10 15.63 5.66
CA LEU A 72 -4.81 15.10 6.12
C LEU A 72 -3.66 15.41 5.16
N ASN A 73 -3.94 15.37 3.85
CA ASN A 73 -2.94 15.68 2.83
C ASN A 73 -3.09 17.11 2.35
N LEU A 74 -1.97 17.88 2.31
CA LEU A 74 -1.92 19.25 1.83
C LEU A 74 -3.07 20.13 2.41
N PRO A 75 -3.19 20.25 3.73
CA PRO A 75 -4.31 20.90 4.39
C PRO A 75 -4.42 22.40 4.09
N HIS A 76 -3.36 23.02 3.57
CA HIS A 76 -3.32 24.44 3.20
C HIS A 76 -3.93 24.73 1.81
N ILE A 77 -4.16 23.69 1.00
CA ILE A 77 -4.80 23.87 -0.29
C ILE A 77 -6.31 23.90 -0.08
N LYS A 78 -6.93 25.03 -0.45
CA LYS A 78 -8.39 25.15 -0.45
C LYS A 78 -8.97 24.16 -1.47
N ARG A 79 -9.97 23.41 -1.04
CA ARG A 79 -10.69 22.43 -1.85
C ARG A 79 -12.17 22.68 -1.67
N ASP A 80 -12.85 22.87 -2.78
CA ASP A 80 -14.31 22.86 -2.80
C ASP A 80 -14.76 21.42 -3.05
N GLU A 81 -15.70 20.90 -2.26
CA GLU A 81 -16.21 19.54 -2.41
C GLU A 81 -16.77 19.35 -3.83
N GLY A 82 -16.19 18.39 -4.57
CA GLY A 82 -16.61 18.07 -5.94
C GLY A 82 -15.97 18.89 -7.05
N SER A 83 -14.99 19.73 -6.76
CA SER A 83 -14.33 20.56 -7.77
C SER A 83 -13.16 19.86 -8.48
N GLU A 84 -12.77 20.38 -9.65
CA GLU A 84 -11.58 19.96 -10.44
C GLU A 84 -10.26 20.06 -9.67
N ASN A 85 -10.25 20.70 -8.50
CA ASN A 85 -9.07 20.88 -7.65
C ASN A 85 -8.52 19.55 -7.06
N GLU A 86 -9.28 18.46 -7.09
CA GLU A 86 -8.79 17.15 -6.64
C GLU A 86 -7.68 16.61 -7.55
N SER A 87 -7.72 16.87 -8.86
CA SER A 87 -6.65 16.49 -9.78
C SER A 87 -5.35 17.22 -9.48
N ASN A 88 -5.41 18.53 -9.21
CA ASN A 88 -4.27 19.35 -8.87
C ASN A 88 -3.59 18.89 -7.56
N VAL A 89 -4.38 18.41 -6.59
CA VAL A 89 -3.83 17.84 -5.34
C VAL A 89 -3.11 16.53 -5.65
N GLY A 90 -3.67 15.68 -6.50
CA GLY A 90 -3.02 14.43 -6.93
C GLY A 90 -1.68 14.66 -7.62
N GLU A 91 -1.62 15.63 -8.53
CA GLU A 91 -0.39 16.03 -9.21
C GLU A 91 0.66 16.59 -8.24
N THR A 92 0.23 17.45 -7.32
CA THR A 92 1.11 17.99 -6.26
C THR A 92 1.67 16.88 -5.39
N LEU A 93 0.85 15.90 -4.99
CA LEU A 93 1.31 14.74 -4.22
C LEU A 93 2.32 13.90 -5.02
N ASN A 94 2.09 13.67 -6.31
CA ASN A 94 3.06 12.98 -7.18
C ASN A 94 4.38 13.74 -7.28
N PHE A 95 4.33 15.04 -7.43
CA PHE A 95 5.52 15.88 -7.43
C PHE A 95 6.31 15.79 -6.13
N LEU A 96 5.62 15.86 -4.98
CA LEU A 96 6.25 15.73 -3.67
C LEU A 96 6.85 14.34 -3.45
N LEU A 97 6.18 13.28 -3.92
CA LEU A 97 6.70 11.92 -3.88
C LEU A 97 8.02 11.82 -4.67
N LYS A 98 8.04 12.33 -5.89
CA LYS A 98 9.25 12.34 -6.73
C LYS A 98 10.39 13.09 -6.07
N LYS A 99 10.14 14.28 -5.52
CA LYS A 99 11.16 15.04 -4.77
C LYS A 99 11.68 14.29 -3.54
N ALA A 100 10.81 13.58 -2.83
CA ALA A 100 11.23 12.77 -1.70
C ALA A 100 12.14 11.60 -2.12
N CYS A 101 11.81 10.94 -3.25
CA CYS A 101 12.64 9.89 -3.82
C CYS A 101 14.01 10.42 -4.25
N GLU A 102 14.05 11.55 -4.96
CA GLU A 102 15.31 12.20 -5.37
C GLU A 102 16.19 12.51 -4.18
N LYS A 103 15.59 13.11 -3.12
CA LYS A 103 16.32 13.42 -1.88
C LYS A 103 16.86 12.17 -1.17
N ALA A 104 16.16 11.06 -1.30
CA ALA A 104 16.55 9.76 -0.74
C ALA A 104 17.52 8.98 -1.66
N GLY A 105 17.91 9.50 -2.81
CA GLY A 105 18.76 8.79 -3.78
C GLY A 105 18.05 7.63 -4.48
N ILE A 106 16.72 7.61 -4.49
CA ILE A 106 15.91 6.56 -5.10
C ILE A 106 15.55 6.97 -6.53
N SER A 107 15.76 6.08 -7.50
CA SER A 107 15.34 6.33 -8.88
C SER A 107 13.83 6.59 -8.96
N ILE A 108 13.45 7.71 -9.56
CA ILE A 108 12.04 8.11 -9.73
C ILE A 108 11.36 7.43 -10.92
N ARG A 109 12.09 6.68 -11.73
CA ARG A 109 11.54 6.04 -12.94
C ARG A 109 10.48 5.01 -12.56
N GLY A 110 9.24 5.25 -12.98
CA GLY A 110 8.11 4.36 -12.74
C GLY A 110 7.56 4.40 -11.29
N ILE A 111 7.99 5.36 -10.46
CA ILE A 111 7.45 5.54 -9.11
C ILE A 111 6.30 6.55 -9.15
N ASP A 112 5.14 6.11 -8.68
CA ASP A 112 3.94 6.90 -8.44
C ASP A 112 3.19 6.39 -7.21
N TRP A 113 2.05 6.98 -6.90
CA TRP A 113 1.21 6.53 -5.79
C TRP A 113 0.64 5.12 -6.01
N THR A 114 0.45 4.69 -7.24
CA THR A 114 0.03 3.33 -7.58
C THR A 114 1.10 2.32 -7.19
N THR A 115 2.37 2.67 -7.42
CA THR A 115 3.53 1.88 -6.98
C THR A 115 3.52 1.67 -5.45
N CYS A 116 3.23 2.73 -4.67
CA CYS A 116 3.13 2.61 -3.21
C CYS A 116 2.07 1.60 -2.78
N ARG A 117 0.89 1.63 -3.42
CA ARG A 117 -0.19 0.68 -3.18
C ARG A 117 0.21 -0.76 -3.55
N HIS A 118 0.84 -0.95 -4.71
CA HIS A 118 1.30 -2.26 -5.14
C HIS A 118 2.35 -2.84 -4.19
N THR A 119 3.28 -2.01 -3.74
CA THR A 119 4.29 -2.40 -2.75
C THR A 119 3.63 -2.77 -1.42
N ALA A 120 2.63 -2.01 -0.96
CA ALA A 120 1.89 -2.32 0.26
C ALA A 120 1.21 -3.69 0.20
N PHE A 121 0.49 -4.01 -0.87
CA PHE A 121 -0.13 -5.32 -1.06
C PHE A 121 0.90 -6.45 -1.06
N ARG A 122 1.96 -6.28 -1.83
CA ARG A 122 3.01 -7.29 -1.95
C ARG A 122 3.64 -7.60 -0.60
N LEU A 123 4.12 -6.59 0.10
CA LEU A 123 4.81 -6.77 1.38
C LEU A 123 3.85 -7.28 2.48
N THR A 124 2.57 -6.90 2.43
CA THR A 124 1.59 -7.48 3.36
C THR A 124 1.38 -8.97 3.11
N LEU A 125 1.29 -9.40 1.85
CA LEU A 125 1.18 -10.83 1.51
C LEU A 125 2.47 -11.62 1.77
N GLU A 126 3.65 -10.98 1.73
CA GLU A 126 4.92 -11.58 2.12
C GLU A 126 5.00 -11.75 3.64
N ASP A 127 4.57 -10.74 4.41
CA ASP A 127 4.58 -10.75 5.88
C ASP A 127 3.46 -11.64 6.47
N PHE A 128 2.31 -11.72 5.79
CA PHE A 128 1.11 -12.46 6.21
C PHE A 128 0.61 -13.36 5.06
N PRO A 129 1.33 -14.45 4.73
CA PRO A 129 1.01 -15.30 3.58
C PRO A 129 -0.37 -15.97 3.67
N GLU A 130 -0.94 -16.12 4.86
CA GLU A 130 -2.29 -16.62 5.08
C GLU A 130 -3.37 -15.78 4.41
N LEU A 131 -3.17 -14.45 4.28
CA LEU A 131 -4.10 -13.56 3.58
C LEU A 131 -4.22 -13.88 2.07
N GLY A 132 -3.25 -14.58 1.50
CA GLY A 132 -3.29 -15.06 0.12
C GLY A 132 -3.98 -16.42 -0.04
N THR A 133 -4.45 -17.05 1.02
CA THR A 133 -5.14 -18.34 0.94
C THR A 133 -6.58 -18.15 0.44
N THR A 134 -7.19 -19.22 -0.11
CA THR A 134 -8.56 -19.20 -0.62
C THR A 134 -9.57 -18.70 0.41
N GLN A 135 -9.30 -18.93 1.69
CA GLN A 135 -10.16 -18.53 2.79
C GLN A 135 -10.17 -17.01 3.03
N TYR A 136 -9.01 -16.35 2.95
CA TYR A 136 -8.86 -14.94 3.35
C TYR A 136 -8.67 -13.97 2.19
N ILE A 137 -8.30 -14.47 1.00
CA ILE A 137 -7.98 -13.60 -0.15
C ILE A 137 -9.13 -12.69 -0.56
N ARG A 138 -10.37 -13.16 -0.41
CA ARG A 138 -11.57 -12.37 -0.74
C ARG A 138 -11.71 -11.19 0.19
N ASP A 139 -11.64 -11.42 1.50
CA ASP A 139 -11.78 -10.38 2.53
C ASP A 139 -10.62 -9.38 2.45
N PHE A 140 -9.41 -9.87 2.17
CA PHE A 140 -8.25 -9.01 1.95
C PHE A 140 -8.40 -8.15 0.68
N ALA A 141 -8.92 -8.72 -0.40
CA ALA A 141 -9.20 -7.99 -1.63
C ALA A 141 -10.27 -6.92 -1.42
N GLU A 142 -11.35 -7.24 -0.71
CA GLU A 142 -12.43 -6.32 -0.38
C GLU A 142 -11.91 -5.18 0.50
N ASN A 143 -11.17 -5.49 1.56
CA ASN A 143 -10.53 -4.48 2.40
C ASN A 143 -9.60 -3.54 1.61
N GLY A 144 -8.89 -4.05 0.63
CA GLY A 144 -8.03 -3.27 -0.25
C GLY A 144 -8.73 -2.66 -1.47
N HIS A 145 -10.06 -2.75 -1.58
CA HIS A 145 -10.83 -2.25 -2.73
C HIS A 145 -10.31 -2.75 -4.07
N THR A 146 -10.06 -4.05 -4.16
CA THR A 146 -9.60 -4.73 -5.38
C THR A 146 -10.34 -6.07 -5.54
N SER A 147 -10.03 -6.86 -6.57
CA SER A 147 -10.58 -8.21 -6.68
C SER A 147 -9.55 -9.27 -6.28
N SER A 148 -10.04 -10.43 -5.85
CA SER A 148 -9.19 -11.58 -5.54
C SER A 148 -8.38 -12.04 -6.75
N GLU A 149 -8.95 -11.97 -7.97
CA GLU A 149 -8.25 -12.28 -9.21
C GLU A 149 -7.08 -11.32 -9.46
N MET A 150 -7.25 -10.03 -9.14
CA MET A 150 -6.19 -9.04 -9.24
C MET A 150 -5.06 -9.33 -8.26
N LEU A 151 -5.39 -9.72 -7.01
CA LEU A 151 -4.39 -10.11 -6.02
C LEU A 151 -3.64 -11.36 -6.46
N ASP A 152 -4.34 -12.40 -6.95
CA ASP A 152 -3.72 -13.62 -7.44
C ASP A 152 -2.78 -13.34 -8.61
N GLN A 153 -3.28 -12.67 -9.64
CA GLN A 153 -2.51 -12.43 -10.87
C GLN A 153 -1.28 -11.55 -10.67
N ARG A 154 -1.39 -10.51 -9.85
CA ARG A 154 -0.33 -9.50 -9.72
C ARG A 154 0.68 -9.79 -8.62
N TYR A 155 0.22 -10.41 -7.52
CA TYR A 155 1.06 -10.53 -6.32
C TYR A 155 1.35 -11.98 -5.95
N LEU A 156 0.35 -12.83 -5.81
CA LEU A 156 0.56 -14.21 -5.35
C LEU A 156 1.39 -15.04 -6.33
N ARG A 157 1.09 -14.96 -7.62
CA ARG A 157 1.89 -15.67 -8.64
C ARG A 157 3.34 -15.21 -8.67
N PHE A 158 3.59 -13.93 -8.41
CA PHE A 158 4.94 -13.39 -8.34
C PHE A 158 5.68 -13.91 -7.12
N ILE A 159 5.06 -13.84 -5.93
CA ILE A 159 5.62 -14.34 -4.66
C ILE A 159 5.92 -15.85 -4.78
N GLN A 160 4.99 -16.63 -5.33
CA GLN A 160 5.19 -18.07 -5.55
C GLN A 160 6.36 -18.36 -6.49
N ARG A 161 6.52 -17.61 -7.58
CA ARG A 161 7.63 -17.75 -8.52
C ARG A 161 8.98 -17.42 -7.85
N GLU A 162 9.05 -16.35 -7.08
CA GLU A 162 10.26 -15.99 -6.33
C GLU A 162 10.61 -17.05 -5.29
N SER A 163 9.63 -17.54 -4.53
CA SER A 163 9.82 -18.63 -3.57
C SER A 163 10.31 -19.92 -4.25
N THR A 164 9.73 -20.28 -5.40
CA THR A 164 10.17 -21.44 -6.18
C THR A 164 11.58 -21.26 -6.71
N ALA A 165 11.91 -20.09 -7.22
CA ALA A 165 13.25 -19.76 -7.70
C ALA A 165 14.28 -19.79 -6.56
N ALA A 166 13.93 -19.26 -5.38
CA ALA A 166 14.78 -19.32 -4.18
C ALA A 166 15.03 -20.76 -3.72
N LYS A 167 13.99 -21.60 -3.68
CA LYS A 167 14.12 -23.04 -3.36
C LYS A 167 14.98 -23.76 -4.39
N ALA A 168 14.80 -23.49 -5.68
CA ALA A 168 15.62 -24.06 -6.73
C ALA A 168 17.10 -23.66 -6.58
N ARG A 169 17.38 -22.38 -6.28
CA ARG A 169 18.75 -21.90 -6.00
C ARG A 169 19.36 -22.56 -4.79
N ALA A 170 18.60 -22.70 -3.70
CA ALA A 170 19.08 -23.38 -2.49
C ALA A 170 19.36 -24.88 -2.70
N ALA A 171 18.63 -25.52 -3.61
CA ALA A 171 18.87 -26.95 -3.99
C ALA A 171 20.09 -27.15 -4.87
N ILE A 172 20.66 -26.11 -5.47
CA ILE A 172 21.87 -26.20 -6.29
C ILE A 172 23.08 -26.24 -5.35
N LYS A 173 23.78 -27.40 -5.32
CA LYS A 173 25.00 -27.58 -4.51
C LYS A 173 26.06 -26.53 -4.87
N PRO A 174 26.76 -25.93 -3.86
CA PRO A 174 27.70 -24.82 -4.05
C PRO A 174 28.81 -25.02 -5.10
N GLY A 175 29.16 -26.27 -5.42
CA GLY A 175 30.22 -26.56 -6.40
C GLY A 175 29.87 -26.31 -7.88
N ARG A 176 28.61 -26.12 -8.24
CA ARG A 176 28.20 -25.87 -9.63
C ARG A 176 28.27 -24.40 -10.06
N TRP A 177 28.44 -23.45 -9.12
CA TRP A 177 28.52 -22.02 -9.41
C TRP A 177 29.92 -21.54 -9.79
N SER A 178 30.94 -22.37 -9.68
CA SER A 178 32.33 -22.04 -10.07
C SER A 178 32.49 -21.82 -11.59
N LEU A 179 31.56 -22.31 -12.39
CA LEU A 179 31.56 -22.10 -13.86
C LEU A 179 31.07 -20.73 -14.29
N VAL A 180 30.14 -20.10 -13.54
CA VAL A 180 29.59 -18.79 -13.89
C VAL A 180 30.55 -17.66 -13.55
N LYS A 181 31.33 -17.76 -12.48
CA LYS A 181 32.34 -16.78 -12.08
C LYS A 181 33.53 -16.67 -13.07
N ARG A 182 33.73 -17.66 -13.97
CA ARG A 182 34.81 -17.63 -14.96
C ARG A 182 34.47 -16.85 -16.24
N ILE A 183 33.18 -16.58 -16.46
CA ILE A 183 32.75 -15.88 -17.69
C ILE A 183 32.72 -14.35 -17.48
N GLU A 184 32.76 -13.86 -16.26
CA GLU A 184 32.73 -12.41 -15.95
C GLU A 184 34.16 -11.80 -15.73
N MET A 185 35.23 -12.55 -15.95
CA MET A 185 36.60 -12.11 -15.72
C MET A 185 37.54 -12.24 -16.93
N ASP A 186 37.00 -12.49 -18.13
CA ASP A 186 37.69 -12.37 -19.41
C ASP A 186 36.94 -11.34 -20.27
#